data_83c23fd71238da96cef3c25baebbdaec
#
_entry.id   83c23fd71238da96cef3c25baebbdaec
#
_cell.length_a   1.000
_cell.length_b   1.000
_cell.length_c   1.000
_cell.angle_alpha   90.00
_cell.angle_beta   90.00
_cell.angle_gamma   90.00
#
_symmetry.space_group_name_H-M   'P 1'
#
loop_
_entity.id
_entity.type
_entity.pdbx_description
1 polymer ?
#
loop_
_entity_poly.entity_id
_entity_poly.type
_entity_poly.pdbx_seq_one_letter_code
_entity_poly.pdbx_strand_id
1 'polypeptide(L)'
;MQRYLRPDLLEEAGVEDFDSWAATFGEVVTGIELAPDGGKPRMKSRFAKFKNVPELLRMWHVSADVKTAEDLDLPVPALKAGDDGRRAAEAVVVPGSAALENVVADLVRRAEQLRGGGASKGKENMLTITGEGRAAALDLRLVGADTDETVKLDVAADRIAGIWRDHRDTTYLNPDTQQPHPTPGALQLVFCDLGVPNDEGRFSVYDDLRTKLHERGLPEGSVRFMHEANNDAAKAAMFRAARSGQIAVLIGSTQRMGVGTNVQTRARALHHLDCPWRPADIAQREGRIIRQRNQNPEVEILRYVTEGSFDAYSWQTVTRKAMFIAQMMRGRLDVREIEDIGDAALSYDEVKALATGDPRVMEKAKADSDVNRLERLERAHYRNNDHLRRTVRAAERTGEEITDELRQVDAAVARRTTTRGEAFRAEVWGHPYTSRSDAGRALQDLLRPALTRANRYSAPTDARPVVEIGGHTVTAAVRPAGDDIVAELTLVDVPRGTFTIERSQFLDGDPTGL
;
A
#
# COMPACT_ATOMS: atom_id res chain seq x y z
N MET A 1 1.16 -4.24 10.09
CA MET A 1 1.54 -3.50 11.32
C MET A 1 0.39 -3.45 12.32
N GLN A 2 -0.74 -2.82 12.04
CA GLN A 2 -1.88 -2.69 12.96
C GLN A 2 -2.28 -4.03 13.61
N ARG A 3 -2.46 -5.09 12.82
CA ARG A 3 -2.83 -6.43 13.30
C ARG A 3 -1.89 -7.03 14.36
N TYR A 4 -0.61 -6.68 14.33
CA TYR A 4 0.38 -7.21 15.28
C TYR A 4 0.70 -6.28 16.45
N LEU A 5 0.53 -4.97 16.25
CA LEU A 5 0.86 -3.97 17.25
C LEU A 5 -0.35 -3.50 18.05
N ARG A 6 -1.52 -3.41 17.41
CA ARG A 6 -2.76 -2.88 18.00
C ARG A 6 -3.98 -3.63 17.45
N PRO A 7 -4.11 -4.93 17.73
CA PRO A 7 -5.29 -5.71 17.36
C PRO A 7 -6.56 -5.16 18.01
N ASP A 8 -6.46 -4.60 19.21
CA ASP A 8 -7.53 -3.95 19.96
C ASP A 8 -8.25 -2.84 19.14
N LEU A 9 -7.49 -2.01 18.43
CA LEU A 9 -8.08 -0.95 17.58
C LEU A 9 -8.83 -1.51 16.36
N LEU A 10 -8.39 -2.64 15.85
CA LEU A 10 -9.09 -3.31 14.75
C LEU A 10 -10.40 -3.93 15.23
N GLU A 11 -10.38 -4.53 16.44
CA GLU A 11 -11.55 -5.09 17.11
C GLU A 11 -12.59 -4.01 17.41
N GLU A 12 -12.19 -2.91 18.06
CA GLU A 12 -13.07 -1.75 18.34
C GLU A 12 -13.70 -1.17 17.07
N ALA A 13 -12.97 -1.20 15.95
CA ALA A 13 -13.46 -0.71 14.66
C ALA A 13 -14.26 -1.78 13.87
N GLY A 14 -14.34 -3.03 14.35
CA GLY A 14 -15.00 -4.14 13.65
C GLY A 14 -14.32 -4.54 12.33
N VAL A 15 -13.00 -4.36 12.25
CA VAL A 15 -12.19 -4.62 11.04
C VAL A 15 -11.00 -5.54 11.34
N GLU A 16 -11.19 -6.53 12.18
CA GLU A 16 -10.16 -7.46 12.63
C GLU A 16 -9.62 -8.36 11.52
N ASP A 17 -10.53 -8.80 10.66
CA ASP A 17 -10.16 -9.59 9.51
C ASP A 17 -9.78 -8.70 8.31
N PHE A 18 -8.93 -9.25 7.42
CA PHE A 18 -8.44 -8.50 6.27
C PHE A 18 -9.55 -8.08 5.31
N ASP A 19 -10.58 -8.89 5.14
CA ASP A 19 -11.65 -8.62 4.17
C ASP A 19 -12.52 -7.45 4.66
N SER A 20 -12.84 -7.41 5.95
CA SER A 20 -13.55 -6.30 6.60
C SER A 20 -12.72 -5.02 6.57
N TRP A 21 -11.42 -5.12 6.87
CA TRP A 21 -10.49 -3.99 6.76
C TRP A 21 -10.40 -3.48 5.32
N ALA A 22 -10.24 -4.38 4.35
CA ALA A 22 -10.16 -4.03 2.94
C ALA A 22 -11.46 -3.43 2.40
N ALA A 23 -12.62 -3.90 2.85
CA ALA A 23 -13.92 -3.33 2.48
C ALA A 23 -14.14 -1.94 3.07
N THR A 24 -13.61 -1.68 4.26
CA THR A 24 -13.75 -0.40 4.97
C THR A 24 -12.78 0.65 4.43
N PHE A 25 -11.51 0.29 4.24
CA PHE A 25 -10.44 1.23 3.88
C PHE A 25 -9.99 1.12 2.43
N GLY A 26 -10.53 0.18 1.67
CA GLY A 26 -10.16 -0.03 0.29
C GLY A 26 -11.33 -0.15 -0.66
N GLU A 27 -11.05 0.09 -1.92
CA GLU A 27 -11.94 -0.24 -3.02
C GLU A 27 -11.23 -1.20 -3.97
N VAL A 28 -11.82 -2.38 -4.13
CA VAL A 28 -11.38 -3.34 -5.12
C VAL A 28 -12.04 -2.99 -6.46
N VAL A 29 -11.23 -2.57 -7.41
CA VAL A 29 -11.70 -2.32 -8.77
C VAL A 29 -11.43 -3.57 -9.59
N THR A 30 -12.50 -4.10 -10.18
CA THR A 30 -12.40 -5.21 -11.12
C THR A 30 -12.32 -4.64 -12.53
N GLY A 31 -11.20 -4.86 -13.18
CA GLY A 31 -10.95 -4.43 -14.56
C GLY A 31 -10.53 -5.61 -15.43
N ILE A 32 -10.70 -5.43 -16.73
CA ILE A 32 -10.15 -6.36 -17.72
C ILE A 32 -8.68 -6.00 -17.90
N GLU A 33 -7.78 -6.85 -17.40
CA GLU A 33 -6.34 -6.71 -17.63
C GLU A 33 -5.88 -7.76 -18.64
N LEU A 34 -5.06 -7.33 -19.58
CA LEU A 34 -4.33 -8.27 -20.42
C LEU A 34 -3.24 -8.93 -19.58
N ALA A 35 -3.15 -10.25 -19.66
CA ALA A 35 -2.09 -10.97 -18.97
C ALA A 35 -0.71 -10.51 -19.48
N PRO A 36 0.31 -10.41 -18.62
CA PRO A 36 1.65 -9.96 -19.00
C PRO A 36 2.30 -10.80 -20.11
N ASP A 37 1.78 -12.01 -20.31
CA ASP A 37 2.23 -12.98 -21.33
C ASP A 37 1.48 -12.84 -22.68
N GLY A 38 0.67 -11.79 -22.85
CA GLY A 38 -0.14 -11.58 -24.07
C GLY A 38 -1.31 -12.57 -24.21
N GLY A 39 -1.68 -13.24 -23.12
CA GLY A 39 -2.83 -14.16 -23.07
C GLY A 39 -4.18 -13.46 -23.16
N LYS A 40 -5.28 -14.24 -23.12
CA LYS A 40 -6.65 -13.72 -23.17
C LYS A 40 -6.89 -12.71 -22.05
N PRO A 41 -7.70 -11.65 -22.30
CA PRO A 41 -8.11 -10.70 -21.28
C PRO A 41 -8.69 -11.44 -20.06
N ARG A 42 -8.20 -11.13 -18.89
CA ARG A 42 -8.67 -11.71 -17.62
C ARG A 42 -9.29 -10.62 -16.77
N MET A 43 -10.45 -10.95 -16.18
CA MET A 43 -11.00 -10.13 -15.11
C MET A 43 -10.04 -10.22 -13.91
N LYS A 44 -9.44 -9.11 -13.53
CA LYS A 44 -8.58 -9.04 -12.35
C LYS A 44 -9.11 -7.98 -11.40
N SER A 45 -9.34 -8.42 -10.19
CA SER A 45 -9.70 -7.52 -9.10
C SER A 45 -8.45 -7.10 -8.38
N ARG A 46 -8.24 -5.79 -8.25
CA ARG A 46 -7.12 -5.23 -7.50
C ARG A 46 -7.61 -4.16 -6.53
N PHE A 47 -6.88 -4.01 -5.45
CA PHE A 47 -7.04 -2.91 -4.54
C PHE A 47 -6.56 -1.63 -5.24
N ALA A 48 -7.46 -0.71 -5.54
CA ALA A 48 -7.14 0.43 -6.40
C ALA A 48 -7.37 1.79 -5.73
N LYS A 49 -8.01 1.82 -4.56
CA LYS A 49 -8.27 3.07 -3.84
C LYS A 49 -8.28 2.87 -2.33
N PHE A 50 -7.83 3.89 -1.62
CA PHE A 50 -8.06 4.01 -0.18
C PHE A 50 -9.28 4.89 0.09
N LYS A 51 -10.13 4.45 1.02
CA LYS A 51 -11.29 5.16 1.54
C LYS A 51 -11.12 5.41 3.03
N ASN A 52 -11.90 6.31 3.59
CA ASN A 52 -11.89 6.61 5.02
C ASN A 52 -10.47 6.85 5.55
N VAL A 53 -9.68 7.56 4.75
CA VAL A 53 -8.25 7.78 5.02
C VAL A 53 -8.01 8.49 6.36
N PRO A 54 -8.80 9.49 6.79
CA PRO A 54 -8.62 10.10 8.10
C PRO A 54 -8.75 9.10 9.25
N GLU A 55 -9.69 8.18 9.17
CA GLU A 55 -9.92 7.13 10.17
C GLU A 55 -8.76 6.12 10.17
N LEU A 56 -8.32 5.68 8.99
CA LEU A 56 -7.16 4.81 8.82
C LEU A 56 -5.90 5.43 9.43
N LEU A 57 -5.67 6.72 9.20
CA LEU A 57 -4.51 7.42 9.73
C LEU A 57 -4.58 7.62 11.25
N ARG A 58 -5.76 7.91 11.81
CA ARG A 58 -5.91 7.96 13.27
C ARG A 58 -5.51 6.64 13.92
N MET A 59 -5.97 5.51 13.37
CA MET A 59 -5.58 4.18 13.84
C MET A 59 -4.08 3.93 13.64
N TRP A 60 -3.50 4.40 12.54
CA TRP A 60 -2.08 4.27 12.25
C TRP A 60 -1.21 5.05 13.25
N HIS A 61 -1.54 6.30 13.52
CA HIS A 61 -0.78 7.17 14.42
C HIS A 61 -0.77 6.72 15.88
N VAL A 62 -1.71 5.87 16.30
CA VAL A 62 -1.65 5.26 17.64
C VAL A 62 -0.47 4.29 17.78
N SER A 63 -0.06 3.65 16.68
CA SER A 63 1.02 2.66 16.67
C SER A 63 2.30 3.10 15.93
N ALA A 64 2.29 4.28 15.29
CA ALA A 64 3.41 4.78 14.51
C ALA A 64 3.65 6.26 14.79
N ASP A 65 4.87 6.59 15.19
CA ASP A 65 5.37 7.97 15.20
C ASP A 65 6.13 8.21 13.90
N VAL A 66 5.68 9.19 13.12
CA VAL A 66 6.27 9.52 11.84
C VAL A 66 7.06 10.81 11.97
N LYS A 67 8.36 10.73 11.74
CA LYS A 67 9.27 11.87 11.67
C LYS A 67 9.80 12.03 10.26
N THR A 68 9.53 13.16 9.65
CA THR A 68 10.10 13.53 8.35
C THR A 68 11.47 14.17 8.53
N ALA A 69 12.22 14.32 7.45
CA ALA A 69 13.52 15.00 7.48
C ALA A 69 13.39 16.45 8.00
N GLU A 70 12.25 17.10 7.74
CA GLU A 70 11.94 18.45 8.22
C GLU A 70 11.73 18.50 9.73
N ASP A 71 11.19 17.43 10.32
CA ASP A 71 10.93 17.33 11.77
C ASP A 71 12.23 17.06 12.57
N LEU A 72 13.28 16.58 11.91
CA LEU A 72 14.49 16.11 12.58
C LEU A 72 15.61 17.19 12.65
N ASP A 73 15.47 18.30 11.93
CA ASP A 73 16.46 19.39 11.86
C ASP A 73 17.92 18.89 11.73
N LEU A 74 18.13 17.94 10.81
CA LEU A 74 19.45 17.33 10.63
C LEU A 74 20.40 18.27 9.90
N PRO A 75 21.69 18.34 10.29
CA PRO A 75 22.69 19.13 9.59
C PRO A 75 23.01 18.49 8.22
N VAL A 76 22.22 18.81 7.22
CA VAL A 76 22.38 18.37 5.83
C VAL A 76 22.61 19.57 4.92
N PRO A 77 23.26 19.40 3.75
CA PRO A 77 23.45 20.49 2.81
C PRO A 77 22.11 21.00 2.29
N ALA A 78 22.03 22.31 2.05
CA ALA A 78 20.89 22.90 1.37
C ALA A 78 20.93 22.56 -0.14
N LEU A 79 19.77 22.59 -0.80
CA LEU A 79 19.76 22.59 -2.26
C LEU A 79 20.19 23.97 -2.77
N LYS A 80 20.97 23.99 -3.86
CA LYS A 80 21.34 25.22 -4.54
C LYS A 80 20.08 25.97 -4.97
N ALA A 81 20.07 27.29 -4.76
CA ALA A 81 18.97 28.12 -5.22
C ALA A 81 19.02 28.24 -6.76
N GLY A 82 17.88 28.06 -7.39
CA GLY A 82 17.70 28.37 -8.81
C GLY A 82 17.64 29.89 -9.07
N ASP A 83 17.52 30.26 -10.32
CA ASP A 83 17.42 31.67 -10.74
C ASP A 83 16.18 32.39 -10.17
N ASP A 84 15.15 31.63 -9.82
CA ASP A 84 13.93 32.08 -9.15
C ASP A 84 14.07 32.19 -7.61
N GLY A 85 15.26 31.94 -7.08
CA GLY A 85 15.57 31.92 -5.65
C GLY A 85 15.04 30.70 -4.89
N ARG A 86 14.37 29.76 -5.53
CA ARG A 86 13.85 28.54 -4.90
C ARG A 86 14.94 27.48 -4.78
N ARG A 87 14.96 26.81 -3.62
CA ARG A 87 15.87 25.68 -3.36
C ARG A 87 15.16 24.37 -3.72
N ALA A 88 15.37 23.91 -4.94
CA ALA A 88 14.73 22.71 -5.48
C ALA A 88 15.66 21.98 -6.47
N ALA A 89 15.29 20.76 -6.83
CA ALA A 89 15.96 20.05 -7.92
C ALA A 89 15.72 20.80 -9.25
N GLU A 90 16.78 21.02 -10.02
CA GLU A 90 16.75 21.68 -11.33
C GLU A 90 16.24 20.70 -12.39
N ALA A 91 15.24 21.10 -13.16
CA ALA A 91 14.83 20.39 -14.35
C ALA A 91 15.66 20.87 -15.56
N VAL A 92 16.55 20.00 -16.04
CA VAL A 92 17.34 20.27 -17.24
C VAL A 92 16.53 19.82 -18.45
N VAL A 93 15.93 20.76 -19.13
CA VAL A 93 15.12 20.49 -20.33
C VAL A 93 16.05 20.22 -21.51
N VAL A 94 15.84 19.09 -22.16
CA VAL A 94 16.58 18.65 -23.35
C VAL A 94 15.65 18.70 -24.55
N PRO A 95 16.01 19.36 -25.66
CA PRO A 95 15.18 19.39 -26.85
C PRO A 95 14.87 17.99 -27.37
N GLY A 96 13.63 17.77 -27.82
CA GLY A 96 13.26 16.57 -28.57
C GLY A 96 13.87 16.57 -29.97
N SER A 97 13.93 15.39 -30.62
CA SER A 97 14.39 15.26 -31.99
C SER A 97 13.31 14.67 -32.90
N ALA A 98 13.44 14.88 -34.21
CA ALA A 98 12.51 14.29 -35.18
C ALA A 98 12.54 12.75 -35.14
N ALA A 99 13.69 12.14 -34.84
CA ALA A 99 13.80 10.71 -34.66
C ALA A 99 13.03 10.22 -33.43
N LEU A 100 13.07 10.97 -32.32
CA LEU A 100 12.27 10.70 -31.12
C LEU A 100 10.76 10.81 -31.40
N GLU A 101 10.34 11.85 -32.10
CA GLU A 101 8.92 12.03 -32.49
C GLU A 101 8.41 10.81 -33.29
N ASN A 102 9.20 10.29 -34.23
CA ASN A 102 8.84 9.10 -35.00
C ASN A 102 8.70 7.85 -34.11
N VAL A 103 9.62 7.64 -33.15
CA VAL A 103 9.55 6.53 -32.21
C VAL A 103 8.31 6.67 -31.30
N VAL A 104 8.05 7.85 -30.79
CA VAL A 104 6.87 8.11 -29.96
C VAL A 104 5.57 7.88 -30.74
N ALA A 105 5.50 8.32 -32.01
CA ALA A 105 4.36 8.06 -32.89
C ALA A 105 4.14 6.56 -33.15
N ASP A 106 5.22 5.77 -33.32
CA ASP A 106 5.13 4.32 -33.44
C ASP A 106 4.58 3.67 -32.14
N LEU A 107 5.09 4.08 -31.00
CA LEU A 107 4.61 3.60 -29.69
C LEU A 107 3.11 3.88 -29.47
N VAL A 108 2.64 5.06 -29.91
CA VAL A 108 1.21 5.42 -29.88
C VAL A 108 0.40 4.50 -30.77
N ARG A 109 0.83 4.30 -32.00
CA ARG A 109 0.14 3.41 -32.95
C ARG A 109 0.04 1.98 -32.38
N ARG A 110 1.08 1.47 -31.78
CA ARG A 110 1.11 0.14 -31.13
C ARG A 110 0.18 0.08 -29.93
N ALA A 111 0.12 1.14 -29.13
CA ALA A 111 -0.83 1.26 -28.02
C ALA A 111 -2.29 1.28 -28.52
N GLU A 112 -2.57 1.95 -29.67
CA GLU A 112 -3.88 1.93 -30.32
C GLU A 112 -4.31 0.54 -30.77
N GLN A 113 -3.40 -0.22 -31.36
CA GLN A 113 -3.64 -1.60 -31.78
C GLN A 113 -3.99 -2.51 -30.60
N LEU A 114 -3.29 -2.36 -29.48
CA LEU A 114 -3.60 -3.09 -28.25
C LEU A 114 -5.01 -2.78 -27.71
N ARG A 115 -5.45 -1.51 -27.79
CA ARG A 115 -6.78 -1.09 -27.36
C ARG A 115 -7.90 -1.64 -28.26
N GLY A 116 -7.65 -1.71 -29.58
CA GLY A 116 -8.62 -2.18 -30.58
C GLY A 116 -8.87 -3.69 -30.56
N GLY A 117 -8.28 -4.45 -29.66
CA GLY A 117 -8.46 -5.90 -29.56
C GLY A 117 -7.77 -6.68 -30.67
N GLY A 118 -6.91 -6.04 -31.45
CA GLY A 118 -6.02 -6.68 -32.40
C GLY A 118 -5.02 -7.54 -31.63
N ALA A 119 -5.29 -8.86 -31.55
CA ALA A 119 -4.42 -9.80 -30.90
C ALA A 119 -3.06 -9.83 -31.63
N SER A 120 -2.13 -9.03 -31.18
CA SER A 120 -0.72 -9.29 -31.42
C SER A 120 -0.39 -10.61 -30.73
N LYS A 121 -0.14 -11.65 -31.49
CA LYS A 121 0.39 -12.93 -31.01
C LYS A 121 1.81 -12.68 -30.52
N GLY A 122 1.96 -12.21 -29.27
CA GLY A 122 3.30 -12.01 -28.75
C GLY A 122 3.35 -11.10 -27.52
N LYS A 123 4.46 -10.97 -26.96
CA LYS A 123 4.85 -10.31 -25.70
C LYS A 123 4.52 -8.82 -25.55
N GLU A 124 3.76 -8.20 -26.46
CA GLU A 124 3.48 -6.77 -26.45
C GLU A 124 2.33 -6.41 -25.49
N ASN A 125 2.59 -5.49 -24.60
CA ASN A 125 1.63 -4.96 -23.64
C ASN A 125 1.99 -3.50 -23.30
N MET A 126 1.10 -2.78 -22.61
CA MET A 126 1.33 -1.37 -22.25
C MET A 126 2.59 -1.16 -21.40
N LEU A 127 3.01 -2.16 -20.62
CA LEU A 127 4.25 -2.07 -19.84
C LEU A 127 5.49 -2.10 -20.76
N THR A 128 5.49 -2.94 -21.80
CA THR A 128 6.54 -2.97 -22.83
C THR A 128 6.63 -1.62 -23.53
N ILE A 129 5.50 -1.08 -24.02
CA ILE A 129 5.42 0.22 -24.68
C ILE A 129 5.97 1.33 -23.77
N THR A 130 5.56 1.34 -22.51
CA THR A 130 6.04 2.35 -21.56
C THR A 130 7.54 2.19 -21.27
N GLY A 131 8.02 0.94 -21.18
CA GLY A 131 9.43 0.64 -21.01
C GLY A 131 10.28 1.15 -22.18
N GLU A 132 9.86 0.88 -23.41
CA GLU A 132 10.48 1.38 -24.63
C GLU A 132 10.44 2.91 -24.72
N GLY A 133 9.29 3.53 -24.35
CA GLY A 133 9.17 4.98 -24.33
C GLY A 133 10.13 5.65 -23.35
N ARG A 134 10.37 5.05 -22.19
CA ARG A 134 11.38 5.52 -21.22
C ARG A 134 12.80 5.33 -21.75
N ALA A 135 13.07 4.21 -22.41
CA ALA A 135 14.37 3.93 -23.02
C ALA A 135 14.66 4.92 -24.15
N ALA A 136 13.69 5.17 -25.03
CA ALA A 136 13.79 6.15 -26.11
C ALA A 136 13.96 7.59 -25.58
N ALA A 137 13.31 7.95 -24.47
CA ALA A 137 13.49 9.24 -23.84
C ALA A 137 14.89 9.46 -23.26
N LEU A 138 15.59 8.40 -22.91
CA LEU A 138 16.97 8.44 -22.46
C LEU A 138 17.94 8.45 -23.65
N ASP A 139 17.83 7.46 -24.53
CA ASP A 139 18.64 7.34 -25.74
C ASP A 139 17.96 6.41 -26.75
N LEU A 140 17.83 6.86 -27.99
CA LEU A 140 17.14 6.14 -29.06
C LEU A 140 17.83 4.82 -29.45
N ARG A 141 19.14 4.71 -29.23
CA ARG A 141 19.91 3.47 -29.47
C ARG A 141 19.48 2.32 -28.56
N LEU A 142 18.87 2.62 -27.39
CA LEU A 142 18.33 1.60 -26.48
C LEU A 142 17.11 0.87 -27.05
N VAL A 143 16.41 1.50 -27.98
CA VAL A 143 15.25 0.90 -28.68
C VAL A 143 15.60 0.44 -30.10
N GLY A 144 16.89 0.40 -30.44
CA GLY A 144 17.38 -0.08 -31.72
C GLY A 144 17.19 0.91 -32.87
N ALA A 145 16.96 2.19 -32.61
CA ALA A 145 16.97 3.21 -33.65
C ALA A 145 18.40 3.47 -34.10
N ASP A 146 18.58 3.50 -35.41
CA ASP A 146 19.86 3.86 -36.05
C ASP A 146 19.95 5.38 -36.11
N THR A 147 20.61 5.97 -35.12
CA THR A 147 20.76 7.43 -35.00
C THR A 147 22.02 7.79 -34.24
N ASP A 148 22.68 8.84 -34.70
CA ASP A 148 23.81 9.48 -34.00
C ASP A 148 23.31 10.61 -33.02
N GLU A 149 22.03 10.83 -32.91
CA GLU A 149 21.46 11.85 -32.03
C GLU A 149 21.54 11.38 -30.58
N THR A 150 22.40 12.04 -29.80
CA THR A 150 22.67 11.70 -28.39
C THR A 150 22.43 12.89 -27.45
N VAL A 151 21.46 13.73 -27.80
CA VAL A 151 21.25 15.06 -27.20
C VAL A 151 21.24 15.05 -25.68
N LYS A 152 20.50 14.12 -25.08
CA LYS A 152 20.40 14.06 -23.61
C LYS A 152 21.74 13.72 -22.95
N LEU A 153 22.49 12.76 -23.51
CA LEU A 153 23.78 12.37 -22.96
C LEU A 153 24.84 13.46 -23.16
N ASP A 154 24.76 14.22 -24.26
CA ASP A 154 25.66 15.35 -24.50
C ASP A 154 25.39 16.50 -23.52
N VAL A 155 24.13 16.88 -23.33
CA VAL A 155 23.74 17.89 -22.34
C VAL A 155 24.15 17.45 -20.92
N ALA A 156 23.98 16.18 -20.57
CA ALA A 156 24.40 15.65 -19.29
C ALA A 156 25.92 15.71 -19.13
N ALA A 157 26.66 15.29 -20.17
CA ALA A 157 28.12 15.33 -20.17
C ALA A 157 28.67 16.76 -20.04
N ASP A 158 28.06 17.73 -20.73
CA ASP A 158 28.42 19.15 -20.61
C ASP A 158 28.21 19.70 -19.20
N ARG A 159 27.05 19.39 -18.58
CA ARG A 159 26.75 19.83 -17.20
C ARG A 159 27.69 19.17 -16.19
N ILE A 160 27.93 17.86 -16.32
CA ILE A 160 28.86 17.14 -15.43
C ILE A 160 30.28 17.69 -15.55
N ALA A 161 30.75 17.90 -16.80
CA ALA A 161 32.09 18.44 -17.04
C ALA A 161 32.22 19.91 -16.59
N GLY A 162 31.14 20.70 -16.70
CA GLY A 162 31.08 22.07 -16.15
C GLY A 162 31.25 22.07 -14.63
N ILE A 163 30.42 21.32 -13.92
CA ILE A 163 30.49 21.19 -12.44
C ILE A 163 31.86 20.64 -12.00
N TRP A 164 32.43 19.68 -12.75
CA TRP A 164 33.75 19.18 -12.45
C TRP A 164 34.81 20.27 -12.58
N ARG A 165 34.82 21.07 -13.65
CA ARG A 165 35.78 22.20 -13.83
C ARG A 165 35.68 23.21 -12.71
N ASP A 166 34.45 23.54 -12.27
CA ASP A 166 34.22 24.55 -11.21
C ASP A 166 34.68 24.06 -9.82
N HIS A 167 34.69 22.73 -9.60
CA HIS A 167 34.91 22.14 -8.27
C HIS A 167 36.09 21.16 -8.20
N ARG A 168 36.91 21.01 -9.26
CA ARG A 168 38.06 20.08 -9.28
C ARG A 168 39.16 20.47 -8.28
N ASP A 169 39.25 21.71 -7.92
CA ASP A 169 40.27 22.25 -7.00
C ASP A 169 39.71 22.47 -5.57
N THR A 170 38.46 22.12 -5.32
CA THR A 170 37.83 22.25 -4.01
C THR A 170 38.48 21.29 -3.01
N THR A 171 38.97 21.84 -1.90
CA THR A 171 39.62 21.08 -0.83
C THR A 171 38.57 20.53 0.15
N TYR A 172 38.69 19.26 0.50
CA TYR A 172 37.85 18.58 1.49
C TYR A 172 38.71 18.08 2.65
N LEU A 173 38.16 18.06 3.85
CA LEU A 173 38.82 17.53 5.04
C LEU A 173 38.66 16.02 5.14
N ASN A 174 39.70 15.34 5.57
CA ASN A 174 39.61 13.97 6.00
C ASN A 174 38.73 13.90 7.28
N PRO A 175 37.63 13.12 7.31
CA PRO A 175 36.73 13.06 8.44
C PRO A 175 37.39 12.60 9.75
N ASP A 176 38.43 11.76 9.66
CA ASP A 176 39.07 11.14 10.81
C ASP A 176 40.20 12.04 11.40
N THR A 177 40.96 12.69 10.52
CA THR A 177 42.14 13.51 10.92
C THR A 177 41.85 15.00 10.98
N GLN A 178 40.72 15.44 10.39
CA GLN A 178 40.36 16.86 10.22
C GLN A 178 41.42 17.69 9.44
N GLN A 179 42.36 17.02 8.75
CA GLN A 179 43.34 17.66 7.89
C GLN A 179 42.84 17.73 6.46
N PRO A 180 43.27 18.71 5.65
CA PRO A 180 43.01 18.75 4.24
C PRO A 180 43.41 17.43 3.56
N HIS A 181 42.51 16.90 2.76
CA HIS A 181 42.83 15.70 2.00
C HIS A 181 43.79 16.04 0.87
N PRO A 182 44.83 15.22 0.60
CA PRO A 182 45.86 15.52 -0.40
C PRO A 182 45.31 15.64 -1.84
N THR A 183 44.20 14.97 -2.14
CA THR A 183 43.56 15.06 -3.46
C THR A 183 42.31 15.94 -3.36
N PRO A 184 42.30 17.11 -4.04
CA PRO A 184 41.13 17.98 -4.12
C PRO A 184 40.06 17.35 -5.06
N GLY A 185 38.93 18.03 -5.20
CA GLY A 185 37.90 17.74 -6.16
C GLY A 185 36.62 17.19 -5.55
N ALA A 186 35.51 17.69 -6.05
CA ALA A 186 34.18 17.24 -5.70
C ALA A 186 33.79 15.94 -6.40
N LEU A 187 32.86 15.21 -5.80
CA LEU A 187 32.25 14.01 -6.36
C LEU A 187 30.89 14.36 -6.95
N GLN A 188 30.57 13.77 -8.09
CA GLN A 188 29.24 13.81 -8.68
C GLN A 188 28.65 12.40 -8.76
N LEU A 189 27.36 12.24 -8.44
CA LEU A 189 26.65 10.98 -8.49
C LEU A 189 25.71 10.99 -9.68
N VAL A 190 25.81 9.99 -10.54
CA VAL A 190 24.94 9.84 -11.72
C VAL A 190 24.11 8.59 -11.58
N PHE A 191 22.79 8.74 -11.52
CA PHE A 191 21.85 7.65 -11.45
C PHE A 191 21.20 7.39 -12.81
N CYS A 192 21.30 6.14 -13.26
CA CYS A 192 20.68 5.64 -14.47
C CYS A 192 20.34 4.16 -14.30
N ASP A 193 19.08 3.79 -14.43
CA ASP A 193 18.62 2.41 -14.32
C ASP A 193 18.56 1.68 -15.67
N LEU A 194 18.62 2.44 -16.77
CA LEU A 194 18.57 1.94 -18.15
C LEU A 194 19.95 1.97 -18.82
N GLY A 195 20.15 1.14 -19.84
CA GLY A 195 21.38 1.14 -20.62
C GLY A 195 22.65 0.83 -19.80
N VAL A 196 22.51 -0.02 -18.78
CA VAL A 196 23.62 -0.47 -17.94
C VAL A 196 24.66 -1.25 -18.74
N PRO A 197 25.95 -1.31 -18.30
CA PRO A 197 26.97 -2.12 -18.94
C PRO A 197 26.53 -3.58 -19.07
N ASN A 198 26.82 -4.21 -20.21
CA ASN A 198 26.45 -5.59 -20.49
C ASN A 198 27.58 -6.31 -21.25
N ASP A 199 27.63 -7.64 -21.12
CA ASP A 199 28.64 -8.49 -21.79
C ASP A 199 28.22 -8.90 -23.21
N GLU A 200 27.04 -8.49 -23.68
CA GLU A 200 26.47 -8.90 -24.97
C GLU A 200 26.84 -7.94 -26.12
N GLY A 201 27.67 -6.95 -25.87
CA GLY A 201 28.08 -5.95 -26.87
C GLY A 201 26.97 -5.01 -27.32
N ARG A 202 25.85 -4.96 -26.60
CA ARG A 202 24.78 -3.99 -26.83
C ARG A 202 25.21 -2.60 -26.36
N PHE A 203 24.60 -1.57 -26.96
CA PHE A 203 24.82 -0.18 -26.57
C PHE A 203 24.66 0.02 -25.05
N SER A 204 25.62 0.72 -24.44
CA SER A 204 25.63 1.06 -23.02
C SER A 204 25.67 2.58 -22.85
N VAL A 205 24.68 3.14 -22.16
CA VAL A 205 24.63 4.57 -21.77
C VAL A 205 25.82 4.94 -20.90
N TYR A 206 26.26 4.03 -20.03
CA TYR A 206 27.37 4.25 -19.11
C TYR A 206 28.70 4.43 -19.85
N ASP A 207 28.98 3.56 -20.83
CA ASP A 207 30.21 3.61 -21.60
C ASP A 207 30.25 4.83 -22.52
N ASP A 208 29.11 5.17 -23.15
CA ASP A 208 29.00 6.36 -23.99
C ASP A 208 29.18 7.65 -23.16
N LEU A 209 28.53 7.73 -22.01
CA LEU A 209 28.69 8.89 -21.11
C LEU A 209 30.14 9.02 -20.61
N ARG A 210 30.80 7.92 -20.24
CA ARG A 210 32.21 7.93 -19.83
C ARG A 210 33.12 8.45 -20.94
N THR A 211 32.91 7.98 -22.16
CA THR A 211 33.67 8.45 -23.35
C THR A 211 33.46 9.95 -23.53
N LYS A 212 32.21 10.42 -23.54
CA LYS A 212 31.88 11.84 -23.67
C LYS A 212 32.47 12.72 -22.54
N LEU A 213 32.57 12.19 -21.33
CA LEU A 213 33.20 12.90 -20.20
C LEU A 213 34.73 13.01 -20.37
N HIS A 214 35.40 11.95 -20.85
CA HIS A 214 36.81 11.99 -21.14
C HIS A 214 37.14 12.95 -22.29
N GLU A 215 36.31 12.99 -23.34
CA GLU A 215 36.41 13.97 -24.44
C GLU A 215 36.29 15.42 -23.94
N ARG A 216 35.56 15.66 -22.84
CA ARG A 216 35.39 16.95 -22.17
C ARG A 216 36.47 17.28 -21.12
N GLY A 217 37.49 16.43 -21.01
CA GLY A 217 38.68 16.65 -20.21
C GLY A 217 38.69 16.02 -18.81
N LEU A 218 37.72 15.20 -18.45
CA LEU A 218 37.79 14.44 -17.20
C LEU A 218 38.92 13.39 -17.33
N PRO A 219 39.79 13.25 -16.30
CA PRO A 219 40.90 12.32 -16.35
C PRO A 219 40.46 10.85 -16.48
N GLU A 220 41.24 10.06 -17.15
CA GLU A 220 41.03 8.61 -17.15
C GLU A 220 41.05 8.05 -15.73
N GLY A 221 40.13 7.12 -15.45
CA GLY A 221 39.95 6.51 -14.13
C GLY A 221 39.19 7.35 -13.11
N SER A 222 38.93 8.64 -13.41
CA SER A 222 38.11 9.50 -12.52
C SER A 222 36.59 9.28 -12.67
N VAL A 223 36.17 8.58 -13.74
CA VAL A 223 34.77 8.18 -13.99
C VAL A 223 34.66 6.67 -13.78
N ARG A 224 33.86 6.26 -12.80
CA ARG A 224 33.74 4.85 -12.44
C ARG A 224 32.28 4.39 -12.38
N PHE A 225 32.05 3.12 -12.59
CA PHE A 225 30.74 2.50 -12.52
C PHE A 225 30.61 1.62 -11.28
N MET A 226 29.48 1.71 -10.58
CA MET A 226 29.19 0.81 -9.46
C MET A 226 29.14 -0.67 -9.91
N HIS A 227 28.90 -0.94 -11.20
CA HIS A 227 28.89 -2.29 -11.78
C HIS A 227 30.30 -2.92 -11.84
N GLU A 228 31.35 -2.12 -11.78
CA GLU A 228 32.74 -2.61 -11.74
C GLU A 228 33.11 -3.25 -10.40
N ALA A 229 32.30 -2.97 -9.34
CA ALA A 229 32.52 -3.51 -8.00
C ALA A 229 31.63 -4.73 -7.72
N ASN A 230 32.13 -5.92 -8.01
CA ASN A 230 31.38 -7.17 -7.98
C ASN A 230 31.33 -7.86 -6.61
N ASN A 231 32.08 -7.37 -5.63
CA ASN A 231 32.09 -7.88 -4.26
C ASN A 231 32.24 -6.75 -3.24
N ASP A 232 32.06 -7.06 -1.97
CA ASP A 232 32.07 -6.05 -0.90
C ASP A 232 33.41 -5.38 -0.71
N ALA A 233 34.53 -6.10 -0.94
CA ALA A 233 35.87 -5.52 -0.86
C ALA A 233 36.10 -4.50 -1.98
N ALA A 234 35.68 -4.80 -3.21
CA ALA A 234 35.75 -3.90 -4.36
C ALA A 234 34.83 -2.67 -4.15
N LYS A 235 33.60 -2.85 -3.60
CA LYS A 235 32.72 -1.73 -3.22
C LYS A 235 33.37 -0.85 -2.17
N ALA A 236 33.93 -1.42 -1.12
CA ALA A 236 34.63 -0.66 -0.08
C ALA A 236 35.83 0.13 -0.63
N ALA A 237 36.60 -0.47 -1.56
CA ALA A 237 37.71 0.21 -2.24
C ALA A 237 37.20 1.38 -3.10
N MET A 238 36.14 1.18 -3.88
CA MET A 238 35.52 2.22 -4.70
C MET A 238 34.99 3.37 -3.84
N PHE A 239 34.34 3.10 -2.71
CA PHE A 239 33.86 4.13 -1.80
C PHE A 239 35.01 4.91 -1.12
N ARG A 240 36.12 4.24 -0.82
CA ARG A 240 37.33 4.93 -0.35
C ARG A 240 37.88 5.85 -1.42
N ALA A 241 38.00 5.39 -2.66
CA ALA A 241 38.46 6.17 -3.80
C ALA A 241 37.54 7.40 -4.07
N ALA A 242 36.23 7.24 -3.95
CA ALA A 242 35.28 8.34 -4.06
C ALA A 242 35.47 9.38 -2.94
N ARG A 243 35.62 8.94 -1.68
CA ARG A 243 35.86 9.84 -0.55
C ARG A 243 37.23 10.52 -0.58
N SER A 244 38.22 9.87 -1.17
CA SER A 244 39.58 10.42 -1.28
C SER A 244 39.76 11.39 -2.44
N GLY A 245 38.79 11.57 -3.33
CA GLY A 245 38.87 12.47 -4.49
C GLY A 245 39.47 11.83 -5.75
N GLN A 246 39.78 10.54 -5.74
CA GLN A 246 40.25 9.81 -6.92
C GLN A 246 39.14 9.61 -7.96
N ILE A 247 37.90 9.58 -7.53
CA ILE A 247 36.73 9.46 -8.39
C ILE A 247 36.00 10.79 -8.39
N ALA A 248 35.85 11.39 -9.56
CA ALA A 248 35.11 12.63 -9.77
C ALA A 248 33.64 12.35 -10.12
N VAL A 249 33.37 11.25 -10.82
CA VAL A 249 32.00 10.86 -11.23
C VAL A 249 31.80 9.37 -10.96
N LEU A 250 30.76 9.08 -10.17
CA LEU A 250 30.34 7.70 -9.90
C LEU A 250 28.96 7.46 -10.52
N ILE A 251 28.89 6.54 -11.47
CA ILE A 251 27.68 6.19 -12.21
C ILE A 251 27.13 4.87 -11.68
N GLY A 252 25.82 4.80 -11.40
CA GLY A 252 25.21 3.57 -10.94
C GLY A 252 23.68 3.55 -11.04
N SER A 253 23.11 2.35 -11.01
CA SER A 253 21.67 2.18 -10.91
C SER A 253 21.17 2.39 -9.47
N THR A 254 19.86 2.64 -9.34
CA THR A 254 19.21 2.72 -8.02
C THR A 254 19.50 1.48 -7.18
N GLN A 255 19.41 0.30 -7.78
CA GLN A 255 19.66 -0.96 -7.08
C GLN A 255 21.10 -1.08 -6.57
N ARG A 256 22.09 -0.67 -7.35
CA ARG A 256 23.52 -0.80 -7.02
C ARG A 256 24.02 0.30 -6.08
N MET A 257 23.51 1.52 -6.24
CA MET A 257 24.01 2.71 -5.56
C MET A 257 22.99 3.32 -4.57
N GLY A 258 21.72 2.96 -4.67
CA GLY A 258 20.65 3.50 -3.81
C GLY A 258 20.72 3.00 -2.35
N VAL A 259 21.40 1.86 -2.08
CA VAL A 259 21.50 1.28 -0.74
C VAL A 259 22.98 1.09 -0.35
N GLY A 260 23.31 1.39 0.91
CA GLY A 260 24.66 1.11 1.48
C GLY A 260 25.79 2.03 1.02
N THR A 261 25.56 2.96 0.09
CA THR A 261 26.60 3.84 -0.46
C THR A 261 26.84 5.03 0.46
N ASN A 262 28.04 5.11 1.05
CA ASN A 262 28.47 6.18 1.94
C ASN A 262 29.61 6.98 1.30
N VAL A 263 29.28 7.88 0.35
CA VAL A 263 30.24 8.69 -0.41
C VAL A 263 29.92 10.18 -0.36
N GLN A 264 28.99 10.59 0.50
CA GLN A 264 28.42 11.93 0.54
C GLN A 264 29.43 13.04 0.90
N THR A 265 30.53 12.72 1.56
CA THR A 265 31.47 13.72 2.13
C THR A 265 31.87 14.81 1.12
N ARG A 266 32.04 14.45 -0.14
CA ARG A 266 32.43 15.36 -1.23
C ARG A 266 31.35 15.52 -2.31
N ALA A 267 30.20 14.89 -2.15
CA ALA A 267 29.15 14.88 -3.17
C ALA A 267 28.58 16.29 -3.37
N ARG A 268 28.85 16.89 -4.53
CA ARG A 268 28.44 18.24 -4.91
C ARG A 268 27.18 18.25 -5.78
N ALA A 269 27.07 17.30 -6.69
CA ALA A 269 25.93 17.20 -7.60
C ALA A 269 25.42 15.76 -7.73
N LEU A 270 24.12 15.63 -7.98
CA LEU A 270 23.43 14.38 -8.29
C LEU A 270 22.63 14.55 -9.58
N HIS A 271 22.81 13.63 -10.50
CA HIS A 271 22.17 13.65 -11.81
C HIS A 271 21.22 12.47 -11.93
N HIS A 272 19.95 12.73 -12.22
CA HIS A 272 18.97 11.75 -12.61
C HIS A 272 18.86 11.72 -14.13
N LEU A 273 19.54 10.78 -14.79
CA LEU A 273 19.44 10.63 -16.25
C LEU A 273 18.10 10.03 -16.66
N ASP A 274 17.54 9.18 -15.83
CA ASP A 274 16.23 8.58 -16.00
C ASP A 274 15.32 8.81 -14.79
N CYS A 275 14.01 8.78 -15.03
CA CYS A 275 13.00 8.84 -13.97
C CYS A 275 12.74 7.43 -13.41
N PRO A 276 12.93 7.16 -12.11
CA PRO A 276 12.55 5.89 -11.52
C PRO A 276 11.03 5.74 -11.41
N TRP A 277 10.54 4.50 -11.25
CA TRP A 277 9.12 4.22 -11.15
C TRP A 277 8.48 4.63 -9.81
N ARG A 278 9.27 4.65 -8.74
CA ARG A 278 8.77 4.83 -7.37
C ARG A 278 9.34 6.07 -6.72
N PRO A 279 8.51 6.85 -5.98
CA PRO A 279 8.99 7.98 -5.19
C PRO A 279 10.07 7.60 -4.18
N ALA A 280 10.01 6.39 -3.62
CA ALA A 280 11.01 5.89 -2.70
C ALA A 280 12.41 5.79 -3.33
N ASP A 281 12.47 5.47 -4.63
CA ASP A 281 13.75 5.38 -5.36
C ASP A 281 14.37 6.78 -5.52
N ILE A 282 13.56 7.83 -5.76
CA ILE A 282 14.03 9.22 -5.78
C ILE A 282 14.57 9.60 -4.40
N ALA A 283 13.80 9.34 -3.35
CA ALA A 283 14.24 9.63 -1.98
C ALA A 283 15.53 8.88 -1.61
N GLN A 284 15.69 7.64 -2.07
CA GLN A 284 16.92 6.86 -1.88
C GLN A 284 18.10 7.45 -2.64
N ARG A 285 17.92 7.83 -3.92
CA ARG A 285 18.96 8.48 -4.73
C ARG A 285 19.38 9.81 -4.08
N GLU A 286 18.44 10.71 -3.82
CA GLU A 286 18.68 12.03 -3.28
C GLU A 286 19.23 11.99 -1.85
N GLY A 287 18.82 11.01 -1.04
CA GLY A 287 19.39 10.74 0.28
C GLY A 287 20.88 10.28 0.27
N ARG A 288 21.50 10.10 -0.90
CA ARG A 288 22.95 9.87 -1.02
C ARG A 288 23.75 11.17 -0.99
N ILE A 289 23.14 12.28 -1.35
CA ILE A 289 23.78 13.59 -1.37
C ILE A 289 23.26 14.52 -0.27
N ILE A 290 21.94 14.56 -0.05
CA ILE A 290 21.32 15.31 1.07
C ILE A 290 21.47 14.46 2.33
N ARG A 291 22.66 14.51 2.91
CA ARG A 291 23.01 13.65 4.04
C ARG A 291 24.00 14.32 4.98
N GLN A 292 23.88 13.99 6.26
CA GLN A 292 24.86 14.42 7.28
C GLN A 292 26.30 14.07 6.86
N ARG A 293 27.24 14.88 7.27
CA ARG A 293 28.68 14.79 6.96
C ARG A 293 29.04 15.08 5.50
N ASN A 294 28.11 15.59 4.69
CA ASN A 294 28.47 16.24 3.44
C ASN A 294 29.13 17.57 3.78
N GLN A 295 30.34 17.83 3.26
CA GLN A 295 31.08 19.04 3.56
C GLN A 295 30.70 20.23 2.67
N ASN A 296 29.90 20.00 1.64
CA ASN A 296 29.38 21.09 0.82
C ASN A 296 28.21 21.76 1.55
N PRO A 297 28.18 23.08 1.67
CA PRO A 297 27.07 23.82 2.27
C PRO A 297 25.80 23.72 1.39
N GLU A 298 26.01 23.61 0.09
CA GLU A 298 24.95 23.45 -0.93
C GLU A 298 25.28 22.35 -1.91
N VAL A 299 24.22 21.68 -2.41
CA VAL A 299 24.33 20.61 -3.41
C VAL A 299 23.34 20.83 -4.53
N GLU A 300 23.64 20.28 -5.69
CA GLU A 300 22.81 20.38 -6.89
C GLU A 300 22.16 19.03 -7.19
N ILE A 301 20.86 19.04 -7.51
CA ILE A 301 20.14 17.87 -8.02
C ILE A 301 19.58 18.24 -9.38
N LEU A 302 20.00 17.50 -10.41
CA LEU A 302 19.63 17.74 -11.79
C LEU A 302 18.78 16.58 -12.31
N ARG A 303 17.63 16.90 -12.87
CA ARG A 303 16.68 15.95 -13.48
C ARG A 303 16.58 16.24 -14.98
N TYR A 304 17.08 15.32 -15.79
CA TYR A 304 17.10 15.50 -17.26
C TYR A 304 15.75 15.07 -17.84
N VAL A 305 15.10 15.96 -18.57
CA VAL A 305 13.76 15.78 -19.14
C VAL A 305 13.82 16.08 -20.64
N THR A 306 13.60 15.09 -21.48
CA THR A 306 13.55 15.27 -22.93
C THR A 306 12.13 15.71 -23.34
N GLU A 307 12.03 16.83 -24.08
CA GLU A 307 10.76 17.34 -24.59
C GLU A 307 10.09 16.34 -25.54
N GLY A 308 8.78 16.28 -25.55
CA GLY A 308 8.02 15.36 -26.40
C GLY A 308 8.19 13.87 -26.07
N SER A 309 8.80 13.54 -24.92
CA SER A 309 9.08 12.18 -24.50
C SER A 309 8.28 11.76 -23.27
N PHE A 310 8.44 10.50 -22.87
CA PHE A 310 7.84 9.93 -21.67
C PHE A 310 8.41 10.49 -20.36
N ASP A 311 9.50 11.25 -20.38
CA ASP A 311 10.12 11.80 -19.17
C ASP A 311 9.21 12.76 -18.41
N ALA A 312 8.63 13.74 -19.10
CA ALA A 312 7.78 14.76 -18.47
C ALA A 312 6.61 14.12 -17.71
N TYR A 313 5.97 13.14 -18.34
CA TYR A 313 4.90 12.37 -17.72
C TYR A 313 5.40 11.55 -16.53
N SER A 314 6.51 10.83 -16.68
CA SER A 314 7.08 9.99 -15.63
C SER A 314 7.41 10.83 -14.40
N TRP A 315 8.10 11.94 -14.57
CA TRP A 315 8.44 12.87 -13.48
C TRP A 315 7.19 13.48 -12.83
N GLN A 316 6.18 13.88 -13.62
CA GLN A 316 4.93 14.40 -13.09
C GLN A 316 4.18 13.35 -12.26
N THR A 317 4.13 12.12 -12.74
CA THR A 317 3.45 11.01 -12.06
C THR A 317 4.13 10.66 -10.75
N VAL A 318 5.47 10.52 -10.77
CA VAL A 318 6.23 10.19 -9.56
C VAL A 318 6.18 11.34 -8.54
N THR A 319 6.20 12.60 -8.99
CA THR A 319 6.05 13.76 -8.11
C THR A 319 4.68 13.79 -7.45
N ARG A 320 3.60 13.52 -8.19
CA ARG A 320 2.25 13.41 -7.61
C ARG A 320 2.17 12.31 -6.55
N LYS A 321 2.72 11.13 -6.85
CA LYS A 321 2.82 10.02 -5.88
C LYS A 321 3.60 10.43 -4.63
N ALA A 322 4.73 11.13 -4.80
CA ALA A 322 5.56 11.60 -3.68
C ALA A 322 4.81 12.62 -2.80
N MET A 323 4.14 13.58 -3.42
CA MET A 323 3.33 14.57 -2.68
C MET A 323 2.20 13.90 -1.89
N PHE A 324 1.54 12.94 -2.51
CA PHE A 324 0.51 12.16 -1.87
C PHE A 324 1.03 11.38 -0.65
N ILE A 325 2.13 10.64 -0.80
CA ILE A 325 2.77 9.91 0.30
C ILE A 325 3.16 10.88 1.43
N ALA A 326 3.73 12.03 1.09
CA ALA A 326 4.12 13.05 2.07
C ALA A 326 2.91 13.61 2.84
N GLN A 327 1.79 13.89 2.16
CA GLN A 327 0.55 14.33 2.80
C GLN A 327 0.00 13.27 3.75
N MET A 328 -0.03 12.01 3.30
CA MET A 328 -0.48 10.87 4.09
C MET A 328 0.38 10.68 5.34
N MET A 329 1.70 10.73 5.21
CA MET A 329 2.64 10.56 6.33
C MET A 329 2.55 11.69 7.36
N ARG A 330 2.26 12.92 6.93
CA ARG A 330 2.08 14.09 7.83
C ARG A 330 0.72 14.16 8.51
N GLY A 331 -0.22 13.27 8.18
CA GLY A 331 -1.58 13.27 8.76
C GLY A 331 -2.43 14.49 8.39
N ARG A 332 -2.02 15.26 7.37
CA ARG A 332 -2.73 16.45 6.86
C ARG A 332 -3.49 16.09 5.59
N LEU A 333 -4.57 15.33 5.72
CA LEU A 333 -5.40 14.99 4.58
C LEU A 333 -6.79 15.61 4.73
N ASP A 334 -7.08 16.54 3.85
CA ASP A 334 -8.42 17.08 3.65
C ASP A 334 -9.28 16.17 2.72
N VAL A 335 -8.75 15.03 2.32
CA VAL A 335 -9.36 14.15 1.30
C VAL A 335 -9.73 12.80 1.89
N ARG A 336 -10.99 12.39 1.73
CA ARG A 336 -11.50 11.10 2.23
C ARG A 336 -11.14 9.90 1.36
N GLU A 337 -10.83 10.12 0.10
CA GLU A 337 -10.53 9.05 -0.86
C GLU A 337 -9.24 9.37 -1.62
N ILE A 338 -8.42 8.36 -1.84
CA ILE A 338 -7.17 8.47 -2.57
C ILE A 338 -7.12 7.35 -3.60
N GLU A 339 -6.94 7.74 -4.86
CA GLU A 339 -6.65 6.78 -5.91
C GLU A 339 -5.20 6.32 -5.78
N ASP A 340 -4.99 5.02 -5.65
CA ASP A 340 -3.70 4.42 -5.90
C ASP A 340 -3.41 4.60 -7.39
N ILE A 341 -2.53 5.55 -7.70
CA ILE A 341 -1.91 5.64 -9.02
C ILE A 341 -0.91 4.47 -9.04
N GLY A 342 -1.44 3.27 -9.30
CA GLY A 342 -0.64 2.05 -9.33
C GLY A 342 0.58 2.17 -10.23
N ASP A 343 1.51 1.22 -10.18
CA ASP A 343 2.62 1.06 -11.12
C ASP A 343 2.14 0.77 -12.56
N ALA A 344 0.94 1.24 -12.90
CA ALA A 344 0.33 1.02 -14.18
C ALA A 344 1.14 1.74 -15.27
N ALA A 345 1.43 0.99 -16.32
CA ALA A 345 1.82 1.56 -17.60
C ALA A 345 0.91 2.74 -17.97
N LEU A 346 1.45 3.71 -18.68
CA LEU A 346 0.69 4.83 -19.24
C LEU A 346 -0.61 4.34 -19.86
N SER A 347 -1.70 5.03 -19.57
CA SER A 347 -2.95 4.81 -20.29
C SER A 347 -2.79 5.22 -21.77
N TYR A 348 -3.62 4.66 -22.64
CA TYR A 348 -3.63 5.04 -24.05
C TYR A 348 -3.75 6.56 -24.27
N ASP A 349 -4.66 7.20 -23.53
CA ASP A 349 -4.91 8.64 -23.69
C ASP A 349 -3.71 9.48 -23.23
N GLU A 350 -2.95 9.03 -22.25
CA GLU A 350 -1.71 9.66 -21.78
C GLU A 350 -0.57 9.50 -22.79
N VAL A 351 -0.43 8.31 -23.40
CA VAL A 351 0.55 8.08 -24.47
C VAL A 351 0.23 8.95 -25.69
N LYS A 352 -1.06 9.07 -26.04
CA LYS A 352 -1.50 9.92 -27.15
C LYS A 352 -1.27 11.41 -26.89
N ALA A 353 -1.51 11.89 -25.67
CA ALA A 353 -1.27 13.28 -25.28
C ALA A 353 0.21 13.65 -25.40
N LEU A 354 1.12 12.74 -25.02
CA LEU A 354 2.56 12.93 -25.15
C LEU A 354 2.99 13.05 -26.62
N ALA A 355 2.41 12.22 -27.49
CA ALA A 355 2.78 12.17 -28.91
C ALA A 355 2.31 13.40 -29.70
N THR A 356 1.16 13.98 -29.34
CA THR A 356 0.60 15.10 -30.09
C THR A 356 1.21 16.45 -29.71
N GLY A 357 1.90 16.54 -28.56
CA GLY A 357 2.47 17.80 -28.03
C GLY A 357 1.44 18.89 -27.79
N ASP A 358 0.12 18.62 -28.00
CA ASP A 358 -0.95 19.60 -27.84
C ASP A 358 -1.45 19.64 -26.38
N PRO A 359 -1.24 20.75 -25.66
CA PRO A 359 -1.67 20.90 -24.25
C PRO A 359 -3.18 20.64 -24.06
N ARG A 360 -4.01 20.92 -25.08
CA ARG A 360 -5.46 20.71 -25.01
C ARG A 360 -5.86 19.25 -24.92
N VAL A 361 -5.05 18.34 -25.45
CA VAL A 361 -5.28 16.88 -25.32
C VAL A 361 -5.10 16.46 -23.86
N MET A 362 -4.10 17.02 -23.18
CA MET A 362 -3.88 16.81 -21.73
C MET A 362 -5.01 17.41 -20.89
N GLU A 363 -5.46 18.62 -21.24
CA GLU A 363 -6.58 19.28 -20.56
C GLU A 363 -7.88 18.48 -20.73
N LYS A 364 -8.14 17.99 -21.95
CA LYS A 364 -9.28 17.10 -22.22
C LYS A 364 -9.20 15.81 -21.42
N ALA A 365 -8.06 15.11 -21.46
CA ALA A 365 -7.87 13.86 -20.72
C ALA A 365 -8.04 14.07 -19.20
N LYS A 366 -7.57 15.22 -18.69
CA LYS A 366 -7.78 15.61 -17.30
C LYS A 366 -9.25 15.87 -16.98
N ALA A 367 -9.94 16.62 -17.85
CA ALA A 367 -11.37 16.92 -17.69
C ALA A 367 -12.23 15.63 -17.75
N ASP A 368 -11.93 14.73 -18.70
CA ASP A 368 -12.61 13.43 -18.82
C ASP A 368 -12.34 12.55 -17.57
N SER A 369 -11.13 12.58 -17.02
CA SER A 369 -10.78 11.91 -15.78
C SER A 369 -11.53 12.48 -14.58
N ASP A 370 -11.64 13.81 -14.49
CA ASP A 370 -12.37 14.49 -13.41
C ASP A 370 -13.87 14.21 -13.49
N VAL A 371 -14.48 14.20 -14.67
CA VAL A 371 -15.88 13.81 -14.88
C VAL A 371 -16.11 12.37 -14.43
N ASN A 372 -15.30 11.43 -14.92
CA ASN A 372 -15.37 10.03 -14.51
C ASN A 372 -15.19 9.84 -12.98
N ARG A 373 -14.35 10.67 -12.36
CA ARG A 373 -14.16 10.67 -10.91
C ARG A 373 -15.41 11.15 -10.19
N LEU A 374 -15.98 12.28 -10.62
CA LEU A 374 -17.18 12.86 -10.02
C LEU A 374 -18.39 11.94 -10.15
N GLU A 375 -18.60 11.32 -11.30
CA GLU A 375 -19.68 10.34 -11.50
C GLU A 375 -19.51 9.10 -10.61
N ARG A 376 -18.26 8.65 -10.36
CA ARG A 376 -17.99 7.54 -9.44
C ARG A 376 -18.25 7.94 -8.00
N LEU A 377 -17.87 9.16 -7.59
CA LEU A 377 -18.13 9.70 -6.26
C LEU A 377 -19.64 9.84 -6.02
N GLU A 378 -20.38 10.33 -7.00
CA GLU A 378 -21.84 10.43 -6.94
C GLU A 378 -22.48 9.05 -6.73
N ARG A 379 -22.10 8.06 -7.56
CA ARG A 379 -22.60 6.68 -7.42
C ARG A 379 -22.19 6.04 -6.08
N ALA A 380 -21.00 6.32 -5.60
CA ALA A 380 -20.54 5.86 -4.28
C ALA A 380 -21.34 6.52 -3.15
N HIS A 381 -21.62 7.82 -3.26
CA HIS A 381 -22.44 8.55 -2.29
C HIS A 381 -23.86 7.99 -2.18
N TYR A 382 -24.53 7.74 -3.32
CA TYR A 382 -25.85 7.13 -3.32
C TYR A 382 -25.84 5.73 -2.70
N ARG A 383 -24.86 4.88 -3.05
CA ARG A 383 -24.74 3.54 -2.45
C ARG A 383 -24.49 3.59 -0.95
N ASN A 384 -23.65 4.49 -0.49
CA ASN A 384 -23.36 4.66 0.93
C ASN A 384 -24.58 5.18 1.69
N ASN A 385 -25.31 6.13 1.12
CA ASN A 385 -26.58 6.64 1.69
C ASN A 385 -27.63 5.52 1.82
N ASP A 386 -27.77 4.67 0.80
CA ASP A 386 -28.67 3.53 0.84
C ASP A 386 -28.25 2.48 1.88
N HIS A 387 -26.93 2.25 2.01
CA HIS A 387 -26.40 1.38 3.05
C HIS A 387 -26.70 1.93 4.45
N LEU A 388 -26.38 3.19 4.70
CA LEU A 388 -26.64 3.85 5.97
C LEU A 388 -28.13 3.81 6.33
N ARG A 389 -29.03 4.09 5.37
CA ARG A 389 -30.47 4.00 5.60
C ARG A 389 -30.94 2.59 5.98
N ARG A 390 -30.35 1.56 5.35
CA ARG A 390 -30.65 0.15 5.71
C ARG A 390 -30.13 -0.18 7.11
N THR A 391 -28.93 0.28 7.46
CA THR A 391 -28.33 0.08 8.79
C THR A 391 -29.15 0.76 9.87
N VAL A 392 -29.58 2.01 9.66
CA VAL A 392 -30.45 2.73 10.60
C VAL A 392 -31.76 1.96 10.82
N ARG A 393 -32.44 1.56 9.74
CA ARG A 393 -33.69 0.79 9.86
C ARG A 393 -33.52 -0.58 10.53
N ALA A 394 -32.36 -1.21 10.36
CA ALA A 394 -32.04 -2.44 11.06
C ALA A 394 -31.83 -2.19 12.56
N ALA A 395 -31.08 -1.14 12.90
CA ALA A 395 -30.86 -0.74 14.29
C ALA A 395 -32.16 -0.32 15.01
N GLU A 396 -33.04 0.41 14.33
CA GLU A 396 -34.38 0.78 14.86
C GLU A 396 -35.19 -0.48 15.18
N ARG A 397 -35.28 -1.45 14.26
CA ARG A 397 -35.99 -2.72 14.49
C ARG A 397 -35.40 -3.50 15.66
N THR A 398 -34.07 -3.63 15.70
CA THR A 398 -33.39 -4.31 16.82
C THR A 398 -33.67 -3.57 18.14
N GLY A 399 -33.71 -2.23 18.14
CA GLY A 399 -34.07 -1.44 19.30
C GLY A 399 -35.51 -1.69 19.79
N GLU A 400 -36.46 -1.81 18.85
CA GLU A 400 -37.85 -2.17 19.17
C GLU A 400 -37.93 -3.60 19.75
N GLU A 401 -37.29 -4.57 19.14
CA GLU A 401 -37.22 -5.95 19.62
C GLU A 401 -36.63 -6.05 21.03
N ILE A 402 -35.52 -5.35 21.31
CA ILE A 402 -34.90 -5.31 22.64
C ILE A 402 -35.84 -4.64 23.65
N THR A 403 -36.55 -3.60 23.25
CA THR A 403 -37.49 -2.92 24.13
C THR A 403 -38.66 -3.84 24.51
N ASP A 404 -39.14 -4.63 23.56
CA ASP A 404 -40.21 -5.60 23.83
C ASP A 404 -39.71 -6.77 24.68
N GLU A 405 -38.48 -7.27 24.42
CA GLU A 405 -37.82 -8.28 25.27
C GLU A 405 -37.69 -7.75 26.73
N LEU A 406 -37.25 -6.52 26.92
CA LEU A 406 -37.12 -5.91 28.26
C LEU A 406 -38.48 -5.86 28.99
N ARG A 407 -39.57 -5.46 28.32
CA ARG A 407 -40.91 -5.49 28.90
C ARG A 407 -41.32 -6.88 29.34
N GLN A 408 -41.02 -7.90 28.55
CA GLN A 408 -41.30 -9.30 28.91
C GLN A 408 -40.47 -9.75 30.12
N VAL A 409 -39.19 -9.37 30.18
CA VAL A 409 -38.34 -9.65 31.34
C VAL A 409 -38.86 -8.96 32.59
N ASP A 410 -39.24 -7.69 32.50
CA ASP A 410 -39.81 -6.94 33.63
C ASP A 410 -41.09 -7.58 34.13
N ALA A 411 -41.98 -8.01 33.23
CA ALA A 411 -43.20 -8.74 33.58
C ALA A 411 -42.91 -10.10 34.24
N ALA A 412 -41.90 -10.80 33.77
CA ALA A 412 -41.46 -12.06 34.36
C ALA A 412 -40.87 -11.86 35.78
N VAL A 413 -40.03 -10.82 35.95
CA VAL A 413 -39.48 -10.45 37.26
C VAL A 413 -40.60 -10.11 38.25
N ALA A 414 -41.64 -9.39 37.82
CA ALA A 414 -42.77 -9.02 38.66
C ALA A 414 -43.57 -10.24 39.14
N ARG A 415 -43.63 -11.33 38.36
CA ARG A 415 -44.30 -12.59 38.74
C ARG A 415 -43.45 -13.51 39.62
N ARG A 416 -42.15 -13.25 39.72
CA ARG A 416 -41.22 -14.11 40.43
C ARG A 416 -41.58 -14.27 41.91
N THR A 417 -41.73 -15.51 42.34
CA THR A 417 -41.87 -15.88 43.77
C THR A 417 -40.55 -16.50 44.28
N THR A 418 -40.30 -16.35 45.59
CA THR A 418 -39.06 -16.89 46.17
C THR A 418 -39.03 -18.40 46.15
N THR A 419 -37.91 -18.96 45.75
CA THR A 419 -37.64 -20.41 45.74
C THR A 419 -36.51 -20.78 46.70
N ARG A 420 -36.18 -19.92 47.70
CA ARG A 420 -35.07 -20.13 48.62
C ARG A 420 -35.50 -20.77 49.92
N GLY A 421 -34.72 -21.74 50.44
CA GLY A 421 -34.94 -22.38 51.72
C GLY A 421 -36.31 -23.06 51.85
N GLU A 422 -37.01 -22.85 52.96
CA GLU A 422 -38.32 -23.42 53.24
C GLU A 422 -39.45 -22.90 52.32
N ALA A 423 -39.19 -21.79 51.59
CA ALA A 423 -40.12 -21.24 50.64
C ALA A 423 -40.09 -21.96 49.29
N PHE A 424 -39.20 -22.95 49.09
CA PHE A 424 -39.13 -23.70 47.83
C PHE A 424 -40.46 -24.41 47.55
N ARG A 425 -41.01 -24.14 46.38
CA ARG A 425 -42.16 -24.83 45.78
C ARG A 425 -41.92 -25.00 44.31
N ALA A 426 -42.11 -26.20 43.82
CA ALA A 426 -42.10 -26.53 42.42
C ALA A 426 -43.15 -27.57 42.12
N GLU A 427 -43.70 -27.54 40.93
CA GLU A 427 -44.58 -28.58 40.41
C GLU A 427 -43.92 -29.21 39.19
N VAL A 428 -43.64 -30.50 39.28
CA VAL A 428 -43.04 -31.28 38.15
C VAL A 428 -44.11 -32.19 37.60
N TRP A 429 -44.50 -31.96 36.35
CA TRP A 429 -45.52 -32.72 35.66
C TRP A 429 -46.85 -32.87 36.43
N GLY A 430 -47.30 -31.77 37.02
CA GLY A 430 -48.53 -31.71 37.81
C GLY A 430 -48.40 -32.23 39.25
N HIS A 431 -47.20 -32.61 39.72
CA HIS A 431 -46.98 -33.08 41.09
C HIS A 431 -46.19 -32.05 41.91
N PRO A 432 -46.71 -31.60 43.08
CA PRO A 432 -46.07 -30.58 43.88
C PRO A 432 -44.90 -31.14 44.72
N TYR A 433 -43.81 -30.37 44.80
CA TYR A 433 -42.62 -30.65 45.60
C TYR A 433 -42.22 -29.46 46.45
N THR A 434 -41.77 -29.76 47.67
CA THR A 434 -41.28 -28.77 48.63
C THR A 434 -39.78 -28.88 48.86
N SER A 435 -39.13 -29.90 48.26
CA SER A 435 -37.71 -30.17 48.32
C SER A 435 -37.11 -30.05 46.92
N ARG A 436 -35.99 -29.33 46.78
CA ARG A 436 -35.25 -29.21 45.50
C ARG A 436 -34.74 -30.56 45.01
N SER A 437 -34.21 -31.33 45.92
CA SER A 437 -33.67 -32.66 45.61
C SER A 437 -34.73 -33.59 45.05
N ASP A 438 -35.96 -33.53 45.59
CA ASP A 438 -37.04 -34.40 45.12
C ASP A 438 -37.64 -33.91 43.80
N ALA A 439 -37.76 -32.57 43.62
CA ALA A 439 -38.15 -32.00 42.35
C ALA A 439 -37.13 -32.29 41.24
N GLY A 440 -35.83 -32.13 41.53
CA GLY A 440 -34.76 -32.43 40.57
C GLY A 440 -34.74 -33.92 40.17
N ARG A 441 -34.91 -34.82 41.10
CA ARG A 441 -35.05 -36.27 40.79
C ARG A 441 -36.25 -36.55 39.91
N ALA A 442 -37.39 -35.96 40.23
CA ALA A 442 -38.59 -36.11 39.42
C ALA A 442 -38.39 -35.61 37.99
N LEU A 443 -37.69 -34.48 37.80
CA LEU A 443 -37.34 -33.95 36.48
C LEU A 443 -36.33 -34.86 35.75
N GLN A 444 -35.33 -35.38 36.45
CA GLN A 444 -34.40 -36.37 35.89
C GLN A 444 -35.14 -37.62 35.42
N ASP A 445 -36.02 -38.17 36.22
CA ASP A 445 -36.77 -39.40 35.90
C ASP A 445 -37.75 -39.14 34.73
N LEU A 446 -38.35 -37.97 34.65
CA LEU A 446 -39.23 -37.57 33.56
C LEU A 446 -38.51 -37.51 32.19
N LEU A 447 -37.30 -36.93 32.16
CA LEU A 447 -36.55 -36.73 30.90
C LEU A 447 -35.60 -37.92 30.58
N ARG A 448 -35.27 -38.79 31.55
CA ARG A 448 -34.38 -39.95 31.39
C ARG A 448 -34.74 -40.83 30.16
N PRO A 449 -36.00 -41.20 29.91
CA PRO A 449 -36.33 -42.04 28.75
C PRO A 449 -36.01 -41.35 27.43
N ALA A 450 -36.25 -40.07 27.33
CA ALA A 450 -35.96 -39.28 26.10
C ALA A 450 -34.47 -39.10 25.86
N LEU A 451 -33.71 -38.72 26.93
CA LEU A 451 -32.26 -38.55 26.85
C LEU A 451 -31.49 -39.85 26.57
N THR A 452 -31.99 -40.99 27.10
CA THR A 452 -31.36 -42.29 26.87
C THR A 452 -31.61 -42.84 25.45
N ARG A 453 -32.77 -42.56 24.87
CA ARG A 453 -33.12 -43.02 23.52
C ARG A 453 -32.52 -42.15 22.42
N ALA A 454 -32.28 -40.87 22.70
CA ALA A 454 -31.75 -39.92 21.73
C ALA A 454 -30.31 -40.26 21.31
N ASN A 455 -30.02 -40.04 20.05
CA ASN A 455 -28.68 -40.13 19.49
C ASN A 455 -28.46 -38.94 18.54
N ARG A 456 -27.26 -38.77 18.02
CA ARG A 456 -26.88 -37.62 17.17
C ARG A 456 -27.71 -37.47 15.88
N TYR A 457 -28.48 -38.48 15.50
CA TYR A 457 -29.35 -38.44 14.33
C TYR A 457 -30.84 -38.33 14.69
N SER A 458 -31.15 -38.23 15.99
CA SER A 458 -32.54 -38.08 16.46
C SER A 458 -33.07 -36.69 16.11
N ALA A 459 -34.31 -36.60 15.70
CA ALA A 459 -34.99 -35.32 15.63
C ALA A 459 -35.18 -34.75 17.06
N PRO A 460 -35.12 -33.40 17.24
CA PRO A 460 -35.49 -32.77 18.50
C PRO A 460 -36.90 -33.21 18.94
N THR A 461 -37.09 -33.42 20.24
CA THR A 461 -38.43 -33.66 20.77
C THR A 461 -39.21 -32.32 20.83
N ASP A 462 -40.53 -32.40 20.77
CA ASP A 462 -41.36 -31.23 21.00
C ASP A 462 -41.12 -30.68 22.43
N ALA A 463 -40.98 -29.36 22.53
CA ALA A 463 -40.89 -28.69 23.82
C ALA A 463 -42.21 -28.79 24.56
N ARG A 464 -42.21 -29.35 25.78
CA ARG A 464 -43.41 -29.54 26.61
C ARG A 464 -43.20 -28.94 27.97
N PRO A 465 -44.25 -28.36 28.57
CA PRO A 465 -44.21 -27.89 29.98
C PRO A 465 -43.86 -29.07 30.90
N VAL A 466 -42.81 -28.89 31.71
CA VAL A 466 -42.33 -29.95 32.61
C VAL A 466 -42.25 -29.49 34.05
N VAL A 467 -41.99 -28.23 34.31
CA VAL A 467 -41.87 -27.65 35.66
C VAL A 467 -42.54 -26.30 35.74
N GLU A 468 -43.26 -26.09 36.87
CA GLU A 468 -43.65 -24.75 37.30
C GLU A 468 -42.86 -24.40 38.56
N ILE A 469 -42.09 -23.33 38.55
CA ILE A 469 -41.22 -22.91 39.64
C ILE A 469 -41.05 -21.41 39.70
N GLY A 470 -41.14 -20.83 40.88
CA GLY A 470 -40.87 -19.42 41.10
C GLY A 470 -41.82 -18.45 40.34
N GLY A 471 -43.01 -18.93 39.92
CA GLY A 471 -43.99 -18.19 39.14
C GLY A 471 -43.78 -18.28 37.62
N HIS A 472 -42.90 -19.19 37.17
CA HIS A 472 -42.58 -19.41 35.78
C HIS A 472 -42.81 -20.86 35.34
N THR A 473 -43.21 -21.05 34.09
CA THR A 473 -43.31 -22.35 33.44
C THR A 473 -42.02 -22.66 32.68
N VAL A 474 -41.43 -23.81 32.92
CA VAL A 474 -40.29 -24.34 32.22
C VAL A 474 -40.72 -25.43 31.25
N THR A 475 -40.41 -25.28 29.99
CA THR A 475 -40.52 -26.35 29.00
C THR A 475 -39.20 -27.10 28.82
N ALA A 476 -39.29 -28.36 28.47
CA ALA A 476 -38.10 -29.16 28.15
C ALA A 476 -38.22 -29.77 26.75
N ALA A 477 -37.09 -29.77 26.03
CA ALA A 477 -36.88 -30.52 24.80
C ALA A 477 -35.54 -31.29 24.88
N VAL A 478 -35.46 -32.42 24.21
CA VAL A 478 -34.23 -33.18 24.05
C VAL A 478 -33.78 -33.07 22.61
N ARG A 479 -32.53 -32.66 22.39
CA ARG A 479 -31.98 -32.50 21.04
C ARG A 479 -30.50 -32.88 20.95
N PRO A 480 -30.03 -33.26 19.74
CA PRO A 480 -28.61 -33.37 19.47
C PRO A 480 -27.93 -31.99 19.46
N ALA A 481 -26.72 -31.92 20.01
CA ALA A 481 -25.87 -30.72 20.00
C ALA A 481 -24.41 -31.15 19.69
N GLY A 482 -24.06 -31.14 18.42
CA GLY A 482 -22.80 -31.73 17.96
C GLY A 482 -22.76 -33.25 18.16
N ASP A 483 -21.76 -33.74 18.88
CA ASP A 483 -21.62 -35.17 19.20
C ASP A 483 -22.36 -35.57 20.49
N ASP A 484 -22.98 -34.64 21.20
CA ASP A 484 -23.69 -34.90 22.44
C ASP A 484 -25.22 -34.73 22.31
N ILE A 485 -25.95 -35.15 23.34
CA ILE A 485 -27.38 -34.97 23.51
C ILE A 485 -27.60 -34.03 24.69
N VAL A 486 -28.41 -33.05 24.53
CA VAL A 486 -28.70 -32.05 25.56
C VAL A 486 -30.18 -32.02 25.92
N ALA A 487 -30.47 -31.76 27.20
CA ALA A 487 -31.75 -31.28 27.63
C ALA A 487 -31.76 -29.75 27.50
N GLU A 488 -32.69 -29.24 26.73
CA GLU A 488 -32.91 -27.80 26.55
C GLU A 488 -34.11 -27.42 27.43
N LEU A 489 -33.86 -26.60 28.45
CA LEU A 489 -34.86 -26.11 29.38
C LEU A 489 -35.13 -24.63 29.08
N THR A 490 -36.37 -24.27 28.79
CA THR A 490 -36.74 -22.88 28.44
C THR A 490 -37.79 -22.34 29.37
N LEU A 491 -37.50 -21.21 29.99
CA LEU A 491 -38.50 -20.38 30.68
C LEU A 491 -39.42 -19.74 29.62
N VAL A 492 -40.68 -20.13 29.56
CA VAL A 492 -41.58 -19.80 28.44
C VAL A 492 -41.80 -18.30 28.28
N ASP A 493 -41.80 -17.57 29.38
CA ASP A 493 -42.15 -16.14 29.46
C ASP A 493 -40.93 -15.24 29.74
N VAL A 494 -39.71 -15.77 29.56
CA VAL A 494 -38.46 -15.02 29.72
C VAL A 494 -37.72 -15.04 28.39
N PRO A 495 -37.57 -13.93 27.69
CA PRO A 495 -36.76 -13.88 26.46
C PRO A 495 -35.36 -14.40 26.72
N ARG A 496 -34.84 -15.24 25.80
CA ARG A 496 -33.53 -15.90 25.92
C ARG A 496 -33.34 -16.71 27.21
N GLY A 497 -34.43 -17.06 27.88
CA GLY A 497 -34.43 -17.87 29.10
C GLY A 497 -34.24 -19.35 28.84
N THR A 498 -33.32 -19.72 27.94
CA THR A 498 -33.03 -21.10 27.56
C THR A 498 -31.70 -21.55 28.13
N PHE A 499 -31.68 -22.72 28.76
CA PHE A 499 -30.50 -23.36 29.35
C PHE A 499 -30.32 -24.73 28.70
N THR A 500 -29.10 -25.08 28.37
CA THR A 500 -28.75 -26.41 27.84
C THR A 500 -27.91 -27.17 28.84
N ILE A 501 -28.30 -28.40 29.12
CA ILE A 501 -27.56 -29.28 30.05
C ILE A 501 -27.22 -30.57 29.30
N GLU A 502 -25.96 -30.96 29.29
CA GLU A 502 -25.50 -32.19 28.65
C GLU A 502 -26.12 -33.43 29.32
N ARG A 503 -26.37 -34.48 28.54
CA ARG A 503 -27.00 -35.71 28.99
C ARG A 503 -26.30 -36.30 30.24
N SER A 504 -24.99 -36.36 30.27
CA SER A 504 -24.19 -36.86 31.41
C SER A 504 -24.40 -36.01 32.66
N GLN A 505 -24.33 -34.70 32.54
CA GLN A 505 -24.57 -33.76 33.63
C GLN A 505 -26.01 -33.82 34.14
N PHE A 506 -26.97 -34.00 33.23
CA PHE A 506 -28.39 -34.07 33.61
C PHE A 506 -28.75 -35.39 34.32
N LEU A 507 -28.21 -36.55 33.86
CA LEU A 507 -28.56 -37.86 34.40
C LEU A 507 -27.77 -38.22 35.63
N ASP A 508 -26.48 -37.85 35.70
CA ASP A 508 -25.53 -38.24 36.73
C ASP A 508 -25.20 -37.09 37.70
N GLY A 509 -25.68 -35.90 37.43
CA GLY A 509 -25.48 -34.71 38.26
C GLY A 509 -26.31 -34.70 39.55
N ASP A 510 -25.94 -33.79 40.47
CA ASP A 510 -26.67 -33.58 41.73
C ASP A 510 -28.09 -33.05 41.44
N PRO A 511 -29.16 -33.75 41.82
CA PRO A 511 -30.54 -33.31 41.61
C PRO A 511 -30.86 -31.95 42.21
N THR A 512 -30.09 -31.48 43.20
CA THR A 512 -30.31 -30.15 43.82
C THR A 512 -29.83 -29.00 42.95
N GLY A 513 -28.98 -29.28 41.97
CA GLY A 513 -28.45 -28.33 41.00
C GLY A 513 -29.33 -28.09 39.78
N LEU A 514 -30.25 -29.00 39.51
CA LEU A 514 -31.26 -28.88 38.44
C LEU A 514 -32.45 -28.06 38.92
#